data_7a2dacd68e627c5a78201bfd40778052
#
_entry.id   7a2dacd68e627c5a78201bfd40778052
#
_cell.length_a   1.000
_cell.length_b   1.000
_cell.length_c   1.000
_cell.angle_alpha   90.00
_cell.angle_beta   90.00
_cell.angle_gamma   90.00
#
_symmetry.space_group_name_H-M   'P 1'
#
loop_
_entity.id
_entity.type
_entity.pdbx_description
1 polymer ?
#
loop_
_entity_poly.entity_id
_entity_poly.type
_entity_poly.pdbx_seq_one_letter_code
_entity_poly.pdbx_strand_id
1 'polypeptide(L)'
;FMKDFDMPYEAKAAACQEYPNLDGHKTYDYTMVHNGWFDAALWKILRQKVLDRKDKIDVWYDARALHLVQNPENKVIKGVQIIKDGQKINVLAKKGVILTTGGFENNKEMVQNYLGASKLTPLGTLYNKGDGIKMAEEVGAKMWHMWNYEALGFLHGLSFDTPEGERSQLFLEWPQLNHGSIFMIVADGKRYFDETEHDRHGHISDHDIWRVPKPYEKPYIVFDKAQYEDIHKGKIPYDEFDEKLIEADSIEELAKKINVDIDGLKEQVKIFNKAAENGKDIQFNRDPKSLRAFSDGPFYAIKMAYNVLNTQGGPEKDVKAEILDTNEQPIPHLYGAGELGGICANQYQGGGNLAECLIFGKIAGEQAASVDDEVSEAASDQYNDINELVDGNKIDDIKLAENQTLGSSDAGIGGKLVVRVTHANGKIQNVEIVQNHESEDIGKKALEEIPRRIVKANSTDVDAISGASATSRAIKEAVKNALKN
;
A
#
# COMPACT_ATOMS: atom_id res chain seq x y z
N PHE A 1 -14.66 -15.07 13.60
CA PHE A 1 -14.06 -14.97 12.27
C PHE A 1 -12.67 -15.64 12.25
N MET A 2 -11.67 -15.13 12.99
CA MET A 2 -10.31 -15.70 12.97
C MET A 2 -10.26 -17.16 13.39
N LYS A 3 -11.00 -17.55 14.43
CA LYS A 3 -11.13 -18.95 14.88
C LYS A 3 -11.83 -19.83 13.83
N ASP A 4 -12.85 -19.31 13.16
CA ASP A 4 -13.59 -20.05 12.13
C ASP A 4 -12.72 -20.36 10.90
N PHE A 5 -11.65 -19.61 10.70
CA PHE A 5 -10.69 -19.79 9.62
C PHE A 5 -9.35 -20.41 10.07
N ASP A 6 -9.24 -20.86 11.33
CA ASP A 6 -8.01 -21.42 11.89
C ASP A 6 -6.79 -20.50 11.72
N MET A 7 -7.02 -19.20 11.85
CA MET A 7 -5.95 -18.20 11.70
C MET A 7 -5.06 -18.21 12.94
N PRO A 8 -3.74 -18.35 12.80
CA PRO A 8 -2.82 -18.13 13.90
C PRO A 8 -2.82 -16.64 14.24
N TYR A 9 -3.21 -16.31 15.47
CA TYR A 9 -3.22 -14.92 15.93
C TYR A 9 -2.72 -14.82 17.37
N GLU A 10 -2.13 -13.68 17.67
CA GLU A 10 -1.73 -13.27 19.00
C GLU A 10 -2.44 -11.98 19.36
N ALA A 11 -3.14 -11.95 20.49
CA ALA A 11 -3.65 -10.71 21.06
C ALA A 11 -2.54 -10.05 21.88
N LYS A 12 -2.15 -8.84 21.51
CA LYS A 12 -1.19 -8.02 22.25
C LYS A 12 -1.94 -6.92 22.95
N ALA A 13 -1.92 -6.92 24.29
CA ALA A 13 -2.49 -5.84 25.07
C ALA A 13 -1.82 -4.51 24.71
N ALA A 14 -2.60 -3.56 24.23
CA ALA A 14 -2.44 -2.11 24.27
C ALA A 14 -1.03 -1.50 24.11
N ALA A 15 -0.07 -2.19 23.47
CA ALA A 15 1.28 -1.69 23.33
C ALA A 15 1.41 -0.51 22.35
N CYS A 16 0.36 -0.22 21.58
CA CYS A 16 0.39 0.73 20.47
C CYS A 16 -0.84 1.64 20.45
N GLN A 17 -1.20 2.17 21.61
CA GLN A 17 -2.28 3.18 21.69
C GLN A 17 -1.78 4.50 21.12
N GLU A 18 -2.28 4.86 19.96
CA GLU A 18 -1.83 6.07 19.26
C GLU A 18 -2.44 7.35 19.84
N TYR A 19 -3.61 7.24 20.49
CA TYR A 19 -4.34 8.37 21.06
C TYR A 19 -4.61 8.15 22.55
N PRO A 20 -3.58 8.19 23.42
CA PRO A 20 -3.73 7.91 24.86
C PRO A 20 -4.56 8.93 25.60
N ASN A 21 -4.81 10.09 25.01
CA ASN A 21 -5.66 11.16 25.53
C ASN A 21 -7.16 10.95 25.30
N LEU A 22 -7.55 9.96 24.48
CA LEU A 22 -8.95 9.66 24.24
C LEU A 22 -9.52 8.70 25.28
N ASP A 23 -10.78 8.92 25.66
CA ASP A 23 -11.51 8.00 26.51
C ASP A 23 -11.63 6.62 25.83
N GLY A 24 -11.44 5.56 26.61
CA GLY A 24 -11.49 4.19 26.08
C GLY A 24 -10.20 3.69 25.46
N HIS A 25 -9.15 4.48 25.39
CA HIS A 25 -7.86 4.07 24.80
C HIS A 25 -7.29 2.76 25.41
N LYS A 26 -7.58 2.47 26.70
CA LYS A 26 -7.12 1.24 27.39
C LYS A 26 -7.92 -0.01 27.03
N THR A 27 -9.01 0.12 26.28
CA THR A 27 -9.87 -1.00 25.85
C THR A 27 -9.48 -1.56 24.49
N TYR A 28 -8.46 -0.99 23.85
CA TYR A 28 -7.98 -1.38 22.55
C TYR A 28 -6.84 -2.40 22.67
N ASP A 29 -6.96 -3.53 21.96
CA ASP A 29 -5.94 -4.55 21.83
C ASP A 29 -5.62 -4.84 20.36
N TYR A 30 -4.35 -5.01 20.06
CA TYR A 30 -3.92 -5.50 18.75
C TYR A 30 -4.11 -7.01 18.63
N THR A 31 -4.68 -7.42 17.51
CA THR A 31 -4.66 -8.83 17.10
C THR A 31 -3.75 -8.98 15.89
N MET A 32 -2.65 -9.68 16.04
CA MET A 32 -1.69 -9.91 14.96
C MET A 32 -1.85 -11.32 14.39
N VAL A 33 -1.92 -11.42 13.06
CA VAL A 33 -1.90 -12.68 12.32
C VAL A 33 -0.53 -12.84 11.69
N HIS A 34 0.27 -13.77 12.18
CA HIS A 34 1.62 -14.00 11.65
C HIS A 34 2.14 -15.41 11.91
N ASN A 35 3.04 -15.86 11.04
CA ASN A 35 3.89 -17.03 11.24
C ASN A 35 5.38 -16.62 11.28
N GLY A 36 5.66 -15.34 11.40
CA GLY A 36 6.95 -14.67 11.39
C GLY A 36 6.76 -13.18 11.15
N TRP A 37 7.84 -12.44 10.92
CA TRP A 37 7.78 -11.01 10.60
C TRP A 37 7.70 -10.79 9.09
N PHE A 38 6.84 -9.87 8.63
CA PHE A 38 6.67 -9.50 7.22
C PHE A 38 6.36 -10.69 6.29
N ASP A 39 5.59 -11.64 6.78
CA ASP A 39 5.33 -12.92 6.11
C ASP A 39 4.03 -12.96 5.31
N ALA A 40 3.25 -11.86 5.28
CA ALA A 40 1.95 -11.76 4.64
C ALA A 40 0.96 -12.87 5.06
N ALA A 41 1.00 -13.34 6.33
CA ALA A 41 0.24 -14.49 6.80
C ALA A 41 -1.27 -14.34 6.59
N LEU A 42 -1.84 -13.18 6.92
CA LEU A 42 -3.27 -12.91 6.72
C LEU A 42 -3.68 -13.10 5.25
N TRP A 43 -2.93 -12.50 4.33
CA TRP A 43 -3.16 -12.65 2.89
C TRP A 43 -3.09 -14.11 2.44
N LYS A 44 -2.03 -14.82 2.83
CA LYS A 44 -1.83 -16.23 2.43
C LYS A 44 -2.95 -17.13 2.92
N ILE A 45 -3.40 -16.95 4.16
CA ILE A 45 -4.48 -17.72 4.74
C ILE A 45 -5.80 -17.46 4.01
N LEU A 46 -6.16 -16.19 3.82
CA LEU A 46 -7.41 -15.82 3.13
C LEU A 46 -7.39 -16.30 1.67
N ARG A 47 -6.28 -16.10 0.97
CA ARG A 47 -6.10 -16.60 -0.38
C ARG A 47 -6.27 -18.12 -0.46
N GLN A 48 -5.66 -18.87 0.47
CA GLN A 48 -5.82 -20.33 0.52
C GLN A 48 -7.29 -20.72 0.71
N LYS A 49 -8.03 -20.01 1.58
CA LYS A 49 -9.46 -20.27 1.78
C LYS A 49 -10.29 -20.02 0.51
N VAL A 50 -9.89 -19.08 -0.34
CA VAL A 50 -10.51 -18.88 -1.67
C VAL A 50 -10.18 -20.05 -2.59
N LEU A 51 -8.91 -20.44 -2.68
CA LEU A 51 -8.45 -21.57 -3.50
C LEU A 51 -9.09 -22.90 -3.12
N ASP A 52 -9.31 -23.14 -1.83
CA ASP A 52 -10.00 -24.34 -1.31
C ASP A 52 -11.49 -24.41 -1.73
N ARG A 53 -12.03 -23.30 -2.28
CA ARG A 53 -13.42 -23.15 -2.71
C ARG A 53 -13.56 -22.85 -4.20
N LYS A 54 -12.60 -23.29 -4.99
CA LYS A 54 -12.60 -23.10 -6.45
C LYS A 54 -13.80 -23.73 -7.18
N ASP A 55 -14.53 -24.61 -6.53
CA ASP A 55 -15.79 -25.16 -6.99
C ASP A 55 -16.99 -24.22 -6.79
N LYS A 56 -16.81 -23.13 -6.04
CA LYS A 56 -17.84 -22.14 -5.68
C LYS A 56 -17.42 -20.71 -5.96
N ILE A 57 -16.12 -20.46 -6.17
CA ILE A 57 -15.56 -19.13 -6.36
C ILE A 57 -14.72 -19.14 -7.64
N ASP A 58 -15.13 -18.36 -8.62
CA ASP A 58 -14.33 -18.05 -9.80
C ASP A 58 -13.49 -16.82 -9.54
N VAL A 59 -12.19 -16.92 -9.77
CA VAL A 59 -11.25 -15.81 -9.63
C VAL A 59 -10.73 -15.44 -11.03
N TRP A 60 -11.08 -14.25 -11.47
CA TRP A 60 -10.61 -13.72 -12.75
C TRP A 60 -9.51 -12.70 -12.53
N TYR A 61 -8.38 -12.93 -13.16
CA TYR A 61 -7.26 -11.99 -13.23
C TYR A 61 -7.33 -11.22 -14.55
N ASP A 62 -6.66 -10.07 -14.61
CA ASP A 62 -6.66 -9.17 -15.80
C ASP A 62 -8.07 -8.83 -16.29
N ALA A 63 -9.00 -8.71 -15.34
CA ALA A 63 -10.40 -8.44 -15.55
C ALA A 63 -10.81 -7.13 -14.86
N ARG A 64 -10.36 -6.00 -15.42
CA ARG A 64 -10.58 -4.67 -14.82
C ARG A 64 -12.05 -4.30 -14.87
N ALA A 65 -12.65 -3.95 -13.74
CA ALA A 65 -13.98 -3.38 -13.66
C ALA A 65 -13.99 -1.93 -14.18
N LEU A 66 -15.00 -1.61 -14.98
CA LEU A 66 -15.13 -0.31 -15.63
C LEU A 66 -16.36 0.46 -15.13
N HIS A 67 -17.52 -0.19 -15.07
CA HIS A 67 -18.80 0.41 -14.75
C HIS A 67 -19.69 -0.57 -13.98
N LEU A 68 -20.57 -0.04 -13.12
CA LEU A 68 -21.67 -0.79 -12.57
C LEU A 68 -22.84 -0.81 -13.57
N VAL A 69 -23.45 -1.96 -13.77
CA VAL A 69 -24.66 -2.10 -14.58
C VAL A 69 -25.86 -1.82 -13.69
N GLN A 70 -26.50 -0.67 -13.87
CA GLN A 70 -27.64 -0.23 -13.07
C GLN A 70 -28.92 -0.19 -13.92
N ASN A 71 -30.03 -0.69 -13.36
CA ASN A 71 -31.35 -0.45 -13.91
C ASN A 71 -31.74 1.02 -13.68
N PRO A 72 -32.01 1.81 -14.74
CA PRO A 72 -32.29 3.25 -14.60
C PRO A 72 -33.61 3.57 -13.91
N GLU A 73 -34.60 2.64 -13.90
CA GLU A 73 -35.90 2.88 -13.32
C GLU A 73 -35.93 2.66 -11.82
N ASN A 74 -35.44 1.51 -11.35
CA ASN A 74 -35.47 1.14 -9.93
C ASN A 74 -34.12 1.23 -9.21
N LYS A 75 -33.07 1.66 -9.93
CA LYS A 75 -31.69 1.84 -9.40
C LYS A 75 -30.99 0.58 -8.93
N VAL A 76 -31.56 -0.60 -9.15
CA VAL A 76 -30.97 -1.88 -8.80
C VAL A 76 -29.65 -2.09 -9.54
N ILE A 77 -28.59 -2.45 -8.83
CA ILE A 77 -27.34 -2.86 -9.46
C ILE A 77 -27.46 -4.32 -9.90
N LYS A 78 -27.35 -4.54 -11.20
CA LYS A 78 -27.52 -5.84 -11.86
C LYS A 78 -26.22 -6.55 -12.13
N GLY A 79 -25.10 -5.86 -12.03
CA GLY A 79 -23.80 -6.45 -12.32
C GLY A 79 -22.70 -5.43 -12.54
N VAL A 80 -21.65 -5.87 -13.21
CA VAL A 80 -20.47 -5.06 -13.49
C VAL A 80 -20.02 -5.26 -14.94
N GLN A 81 -19.68 -4.18 -15.62
CA GLN A 81 -18.96 -4.25 -16.89
C GLN A 81 -17.46 -4.31 -16.61
N ILE A 82 -16.81 -5.30 -17.18
CA ILE A 82 -15.37 -5.50 -17.08
C ILE A 82 -14.72 -5.43 -18.46
N ILE A 83 -13.40 -5.24 -18.48
CA ILE A 83 -12.59 -5.50 -19.66
C ILE A 83 -11.70 -6.70 -19.38
N LYS A 84 -11.79 -7.74 -20.20
CA LYS A 84 -10.98 -8.96 -20.12
C LYS A 84 -10.55 -9.34 -21.53
N ASP A 85 -9.26 -9.63 -21.71
CA ASP A 85 -8.69 -9.97 -23.02
C ASP A 85 -9.01 -8.93 -24.13
N GLY A 86 -9.07 -7.64 -23.74
CA GLY A 86 -9.39 -6.52 -24.63
C GLY A 86 -10.87 -6.39 -24.98
N GLN A 87 -11.73 -7.25 -24.47
CA GLN A 87 -13.19 -7.21 -24.71
C GLN A 87 -13.95 -6.68 -23.50
N LYS A 88 -15.00 -5.89 -23.75
CA LYS A 88 -15.94 -5.47 -22.72
C LYS A 88 -16.99 -6.55 -22.52
N ILE A 89 -17.17 -6.98 -21.28
CA ILE A 89 -18.11 -8.05 -20.88
C ILE A 89 -18.95 -7.50 -19.72
N ASN A 90 -20.27 -7.67 -19.80
CA ASN A 90 -21.18 -7.43 -18.69
C ASN A 90 -21.37 -8.74 -17.89
N VAL A 91 -21.03 -8.70 -16.61
CA VAL A 91 -21.18 -9.82 -15.69
C VAL A 91 -22.43 -9.59 -14.84
N LEU A 92 -23.43 -10.45 -15.00
CA LEU A 92 -24.65 -10.39 -14.19
C LEU A 92 -24.39 -10.87 -12.78
N ALA A 93 -24.82 -10.09 -11.78
CA ALA A 93 -24.78 -10.43 -10.37
C ALA A 93 -26.20 -10.63 -9.85
N LYS A 94 -26.62 -11.87 -9.62
CA LYS A 94 -27.99 -12.19 -9.22
C LYS A 94 -28.40 -11.60 -7.87
N LYS A 95 -27.47 -11.52 -6.94
CA LYS A 95 -27.74 -11.08 -5.56
C LYS A 95 -27.12 -9.74 -5.18
N GLY A 96 -26.11 -9.31 -5.92
CA GLY A 96 -25.50 -8.00 -5.70
C GLY A 96 -24.02 -7.96 -6.06
N VAL A 97 -23.49 -6.76 -6.05
CA VAL A 97 -22.07 -6.45 -6.30
C VAL A 97 -21.46 -5.92 -5.01
N ILE A 98 -20.31 -6.46 -4.62
CA ILE A 98 -19.53 -6.00 -3.46
C ILE A 98 -18.26 -5.34 -3.98
N LEU A 99 -18.12 -4.02 -3.76
CA LEU A 99 -16.94 -3.26 -4.14
C LEU A 99 -15.88 -3.37 -3.04
N THR A 100 -14.70 -3.87 -3.40
CA THR A 100 -13.52 -3.98 -2.51
C THR A 100 -12.24 -3.54 -3.23
N THR A 101 -12.36 -2.50 -4.05
CA THR A 101 -11.35 -2.08 -5.03
C THR A 101 -10.24 -1.19 -4.45
N GLY A 102 -10.23 -0.97 -3.14
CA GLY A 102 -9.25 -0.11 -2.49
C GLY A 102 -9.49 1.38 -2.73
N GLY A 103 -8.48 2.18 -2.43
CA GLY A 103 -8.53 3.63 -2.47
C GLY A 103 -8.09 4.24 -3.81
N PHE A 104 -7.53 5.48 -3.72
CA PHE A 104 -7.15 6.26 -4.90
C PHE A 104 -5.74 6.85 -4.83
N GLU A 105 -4.89 6.36 -3.94
CA GLU A 105 -3.55 6.89 -3.67
C GLU A 105 -2.62 6.94 -4.89
N ASN A 106 -2.91 6.14 -5.94
CA ASN A 106 -2.15 6.14 -7.20
C ASN A 106 -2.85 6.90 -8.34
N ASN A 107 -3.90 7.67 -8.03
CA ASN A 107 -4.56 8.54 -9.00
C ASN A 107 -4.19 10.00 -8.73
N LYS A 108 -3.27 10.55 -9.52
CA LYS A 108 -2.76 11.91 -9.34
C LYS A 108 -3.86 12.98 -9.30
N GLU A 109 -4.86 12.86 -10.17
CA GLU A 109 -5.95 13.83 -10.24
C GLU A 109 -6.77 13.80 -8.96
N MET A 110 -7.14 12.61 -8.46
CA MET A 110 -7.87 12.47 -7.21
C MET A 110 -7.04 12.89 -6.01
N VAL A 111 -5.75 12.54 -5.96
CA VAL A 111 -4.82 12.97 -4.90
C VAL A 111 -4.72 14.50 -4.88
N GLN A 112 -4.60 15.15 -6.03
CA GLN A 112 -4.56 16.60 -6.11
C GLN A 112 -5.89 17.24 -5.70
N ASN A 113 -7.01 16.74 -6.22
CA ASN A 113 -8.31 17.35 -6.01
C ASN A 113 -8.85 17.16 -4.60
N TYR A 114 -8.65 15.98 -4.00
CA TYR A 114 -9.20 15.64 -2.69
C TYR A 114 -8.21 15.87 -1.55
N LEU A 115 -6.94 15.50 -1.74
CA LEU A 115 -5.92 15.58 -0.69
C LEU A 115 -5.06 16.85 -0.76
N GLY A 116 -5.15 17.60 -1.86
CA GLY A 116 -4.37 18.82 -2.05
C GLY A 116 -2.86 18.58 -2.19
N ALA A 117 -2.46 17.35 -2.53
CA ALA A 117 -1.08 16.96 -2.69
C ALA A 117 -0.67 16.90 -4.16
N SER A 118 0.50 17.46 -4.51
CA SER A 118 1.06 17.30 -5.86
C SER A 118 1.63 15.91 -6.11
N LYS A 119 2.14 15.27 -5.06
CA LYS A 119 2.70 13.91 -5.07
C LYS A 119 2.57 13.30 -3.69
N LEU A 120 2.12 12.06 -3.64
CA LEU A 120 2.28 11.15 -2.51
C LEU A 120 3.01 9.90 -3.02
N THR A 121 3.87 9.31 -2.19
CA THR A 121 4.65 8.13 -2.57
C THR A 121 4.03 6.89 -1.92
N PRO A 122 3.51 5.92 -2.68
CA PRO A 122 2.78 4.79 -2.12
C PRO A 122 3.72 3.83 -1.36
N LEU A 123 3.27 3.39 -0.19
CA LEU A 123 3.86 2.26 0.56
C LEU A 123 3.20 0.93 0.19
N GLY A 124 1.92 1.00 -0.18
CA GLY A 124 1.08 -0.14 -0.53
C GLY A 124 1.21 -0.56 -1.99
N THR A 125 0.09 -0.95 -2.59
CA THR A 125 0.00 -1.30 -4.01
C THR A 125 0.13 -0.07 -4.92
N LEU A 126 0.52 -0.27 -6.19
CA LEU A 126 0.48 0.76 -7.23
C LEU A 126 -0.83 0.74 -8.04
N TYR A 127 -1.79 -0.10 -7.67
CA TYR A 127 -3.00 -0.36 -8.47
C TYR A 127 -4.27 0.34 -7.99
N ASN A 128 -4.32 0.84 -6.77
CA ASN A 128 -5.45 1.60 -6.24
C ASN A 128 -5.56 2.96 -6.92
N LYS A 129 -6.43 3.06 -7.93
CA LYS A 129 -6.60 4.25 -8.77
C LYS A 129 -7.99 4.87 -8.69
N GLY A 130 -8.79 4.44 -7.71
CA GLY A 130 -10.13 4.96 -7.50
C GLY A 130 -11.19 4.42 -8.48
N ASP A 131 -10.94 3.27 -9.12
CA ASP A 131 -11.90 2.71 -10.09
C ASP A 131 -13.26 2.43 -9.44
N GLY A 132 -13.29 1.86 -8.24
CA GLY A 132 -14.54 1.62 -7.51
C GLY A 132 -15.24 2.88 -7.05
N ILE A 133 -14.48 3.93 -6.72
CA ILE A 133 -15.03 5.23 -6.36
C ILE A 133 -15.78 5.82 -7.57
N LYS A 134 -15.16 5.82 -8.75
CA LYS A 134 -15.78 6.29 -9.99
C LYS A 134 -17.04 5.50 -10.33
N MET A 135 -16.97 4.17 -10.23
CA MET A 135 -18.14 3.32 -10.47
C MET A 135 -19.30 3.62 -9.50
N ALA A 136 -18.98 3.89 -8.24
CA ALA A 136 -19.99 4.25 -7.25
C ALA A 136 -20.57 5.66 -7.51
N GLU A 137 -19.75 6.64 -7.89
CA GLU A 137 -20.20 7.98 -8.28
C GLU A 137 -21.14 7.94 -9.49
N GLU A 138 -20.84 7.13 -10.49
CA GLU A 138 -21.68 6.97 -11.70
C GLU A 138 -23.11 6.52 -11.38
N VAL A 139 -23.31 5.76 -10.31
CA VAL A 139 -24.64 5.28 -9.87
C VAL A 139 -25.25 6.12 -8.74
N GLY A 140 -24.62 7.26 -8.41
CA GLY A 140 -25.15 8.25 -7.48
C GLY A 140 -24.83 8.01 -6.02
N ALA A 141 -23.77 7.27 -5.72
CA ALA A 141 -23.32 7.07 -4.34
C ALA A 141 -22.86 8.38 -3.68
N LYS A 142 -23.17 8.52 -2.39
CA LYS A 142 -22.65 9.59 -1.53
C LYS A 142 -21.21 9.29 -1.17
N MET A 143 -20.31 10.28 -1.31
CA MET A 143 -18.89 10.15 -0.94
C MET A 143 -18.65 10.72 0.46
N TRP A 144 -17.74 10.09 1.21
CA TRP A 144 -17.27 10.58 2.50
C TRP A 144 -15.75 10.47 2.63
N HIS A 145 -15.17 11.17 3.62
CA HIS A 145 -13.77 11.13 4.04
C HIS A 145 -12.71 11.33 2.92
N MET A 146 -13.12 11.88 1.77
CA MET A 146 -12.26 12.04 0.57
C MET A 146 -10.99 12.87 0.84
N TRP A 147 -10.96 13.66 1.91
CA TRP A 147 -9.86 14.54 2.29
C TRP A 147 -8.79 13.86 3.16
N ASN A 148 -9.03 12.66 3.65
CA ASN A 148 -8.16 11.97 4.59
C ASN A 148 -7.38 10.82 3.96
N TYR A 149 -6.14 10.66 4.41
CA TYR A 149 -5.27 9.53 4.09
C TYR A 149 -4.40 9.19 5.29
N GLU A 150 -3.86 7.97 5.31
CA GLU A 150 -2.93 7.50 6.33
C GLU A 150 -1.56 7.32 5.71
N ALA A 151 -0.55 7.81 6.38
CA ALA A 151 0.85 7.55 6.10
C ALA A 151 1.43 6.60 7.16
N LEU A 152 2.67 6.19 7.03
CA LEU A 152 3.33 5.36 8.03
C LEU A 152 4.83 5.61 8.04
N GLY A 153 5.43 5.57 9.24
CA GLY A 153 6.86 5.71 9.41
C GLY A 153 7.23 6.73 10.48
N PHE A 154 8.42 6.57 11.05
CA PHE A 154 8.88 7.26 12.24
C PHE A 154 9.02 8.80 12.12
N LEU A 155 9.01 9.36 10.93
CA LEU A 155 9.01 10.81 10.67
C LEU A 155 7.62 11.30 10.18
N HIS A 156 6.55 10.85 10.83
CA HIS A 156 5.18 11.24 10.51
C HIS A 156 4.83 11.06 9.02
N GLY A 157 5.10 9.85 8.51
CA GLY A 157 4.77 9.51 7.12
C GLY A 157 5.70 10.12 6.08
N LEU A 158 6.94 10.41 6.44
CA LEU A 158 7.97 10.75 5.49
C LEU A 158 8.81 9.52 5.13
N SER A 159 9.24 9.48 3.90
CA SER A 159 10.17 8.50 3.34
C SER A 159 11.12 9.18 2.38
N PHE A 160 12.16 8.48 1.93
CA PHE A 160 13.03 9.03 0.88
C PHE A 160 12.26 9.19 -0.44
N ASP A 161 12.55 10.28 -1.15
CA ASP A 161 11.92 10.53 -2.45
C ASP A 161 12.28 9.41 -3.43
N THR A 162 11.26 8.83 -4.05
CA THR A 162 11.37 7.76 -5.05
C THR A 162 10.83 8.23 -6.40
N PRO A 163 11.29 7.64 -7.51
CA PRO A 163 10.72 7.88 -8.82
C PRO A 163 9.21 7.62 -8.85
N GLU A 164 8.54 8.26 -9.79
CA GLU A 164 7.12 8.02 -10.03
C GLU A 164 6.89 6.58 -10.53
N GLY A 165 5.86 5.93 -10.00
CA GLY A 165 5.55 4.54 -10.32
C GLY A 165 6.36 3.52 -9.53
N GLU A 166 7.14 3.97 -8.55
CA GLU A 166 7.85 3.11 -7.61
C GLU A 166 7.28 3.24 -6.21
N ARG A 167 7.42 2.17 -5.44
CA ARG A 167 7.00 2.14 -4.03
C ARG A 167 8.09 2.72 -3.15
N SER A 168 7.65 3.45 -2.13
CA SER A 168 8.53 3.91 -1.08
C SER A 168 8.93 2.78 -0.13
N GLN A 169 10.10 2.89 0.47
CA GLN A 169 10.53 2.00 1.54
C GLN A 169 10.03 2.52 2.89
N LEU A 170 9.45 1.62 3.69
CA LEU A 170 9.00 1.90 5.04
C LEU A 170 10.14 1.76 6.04
N PHE A 171 10.32 2.77 6.89
CA PHE A 171 11.18 2.74 8.06
C PHE A 171 10.34 2.96 9.31
N LEU A 172 10.28 1.99 10.19
CA LEU A 172 9.55 2.11 11.46
C LEU A 172 10.40 2.71 12.56
N GLU A 173 11.69 2.35 12.59
CA GLU A 173 12.64 2.80 13.59
C GLU A 173 14.01 3.04 12.95
N TRP A 174 14.51 4.23 13.08
CA TRP A 174 15.89 4.59 12.73
C TRP A 174 16.34 5.80 13.56
N PRO A 175 16.70 5.60 14.83
CA PRO A 175 16.98 6.68 15.78
C PRO A 175 18.02 7.70 15.30
N GLN A 176 18.98 7.30 14.46
CA GLN A 176 19.98 8.20 13.92
C GLN A 176 19.40 9.24 12.93
N LEU A 177 18.15 9.09 12.47
CA LEU A 177 17.48 10.07 11.61
C LEU A 177 16.54 11.02 12.36
N ASN A 178 16.35 10.83 13.68
CA ASN A 178 15.55 11.74 14.50
C ASN A 178 16.19 12.13 15.84
N HIS A 179 17.42 11.66 16.11
CA HIS A 179 18.21 12.04 17.28
C HIS A 179 19.55 12.64 16.82
N GLY A 180 20.01 13.68 17.50
CA GLY A 180 21.28 14.34 17.21
C GLY A 180 21.14 15.71 16.54
N SER A 181 22.17 16.10 15.79
CA SER A 181 22.20 17.33 15.00
C SER A 181 21.53 17.15 13.65
N ILE A 182 20.22 16.92 13.69
CA ILE A 182 19.38 16.58 12.54
C ILE A 182 17.96 17.07 12.76
N PHE A 183 17.32 17.58 11.71
CA PHE A 183 15.92 17.97 11.70
C PHE A 183 15.33 17.99 10.29
N MET A 184 13.99 18.04 10.23
CA MET A 184 13.21 18.18 8.98
C MET A 184 12.90 19.63 8.69
N ILE A 185 12.98 20.00 7.39
CA ILE A 185 12.59 21.32 6.89
C ILE A 185 11.71 21.22 5.66
N VAL A 186 11.10 22.35 5.31
CA VAL A 186 10.34 22.56 4.06
C VAL A 186 10.87 23.77 3.29
N ALA A 187 10.17 24.25 2.28
CA ALA A 187 10.63 25.26 1.34
C ALA A 187 11.12 26.57 1.99
N ASP A 188 10.55 26.97 3.12
CA ASP A 188 10.94 28.16 3.88
C ASP A 188 12.17 27.95 4.79
N GLY A 189 12.79 26.77 4.72
CA GLY A 189 13.96 26.42 5.54
C GLY A 189 13.66 26.11 7.01
N LYS A 190 12.38 25.99 7.39
CA LYS A 190 11.96 25.83 8.79
C LYS A 190 11.43 24.44 9.08
N ARG A 191 11.60 24.04 10.36
CA ARG A 191 10.93 22.87 10.94
C ARG A 191 9.43 23.12 11.07
N TYR A 192 8.62 22.05 11.09
CA TYR A 192 7.16 22.14 11.18
C TYR A 192 6.54 21.10 12.11
N PHE A 193 7.33 20.21 12.75
CA PHE A 193 6.86 19.24 13.74
C PHE A 193 8.00 18.76 14.66
N ASP A 194 7.67 17.96 15.69
CA ASP A 194 8.63 17.25 16.55
C ASP A 194 9.04 15.93 15.87
N GLU A 195 10.28 15.82 15.43
CA GLU A 195 10.83 14.64 14.76
C GLU A 195 10.92 13.41 15.67
N THR A 196 10.78 13.58 16.98
CA THR A 196 10.85 12.49 17.98
C THR A 196 9.49 12.06 18.50
N GLU A 197 8.42 12.72 18.08
CA GLU A 197 7.08 12.34 18.46
C GLU A 197 6.73 10.98 17.83
N HIS A 198 5.96 10.19 18.60
CA HIS A 198 5.54 8.88 18.13
C HIS A 198 4.69 9.00 16.86
N ASP A 199 4.98 8.17 15.85
CA ASP A 199 4.20 8.10 14.62
C ASP A 199 2.72 7.79 14.94
N ARG A 200 1.84 8.55 14.30
CA ARG A 200 0.39 8.40 14.38
C ARG A 200 -0.21 8.34 12.99
N HIS A 201 0.31 7.42 12.19
CA HIS A 201 -0.09 7.27 10.79
C HIS A 201 0.05 8.54 9.97
N GLY A 202 1.16 9.26 10.18
CA GLY A 202 1.45 10.52 9.50
C GLY A 202 0.78 11.75 10.12
N HIS A 203 -0.11 11.58 11.11
CA HIS A 203 -0.75 12.72 11.77
C HIS A 203 0.22 13.45 12.70
N ILE A 204 0.23 14.75 12.61
CA ILE A 204 0.96 15.64 13.52
C ILE A 204 0.00 16.40 14.43
N SER A 205 0.47 16.76 15.63
CA SER A 205 -0.25 17.66 16.52
C SER A 205 -0.05 19.10 16.06
N ASP A 206 -1.17 19.78 15.81
CA ASP A 206 -1.19 21.19 15.47
C ASP A 206 -2.27 21.88 16.34
N HIS A 207 -1.84 22.65 17.34
CA HIS A 207 -2.73 23.28 18.33
C HIS A 207 -3.72 22.29 18.98
N ASP A 208 -3.16 21.18 19.49
CA ASP A 208 -3.90 20.07 20.12
C ASP A 208 -4.92 19.32 19.20
N ILE A 209 -4.83 19.55 17.90
CA ILE A 209 -5.60 18.82 16.89
C ILE A 209 -4.66 17.92 16.08
N TRP A 210 -4.94 16.64 16.10
CA TRP A 210 -4.26 15.68 15.24
C TRP A 210 -4.84 15.73 13.83
N ARG A 211 -3.98 15.95 12.86
CA ARG A 211 -4.35 16.00 11.44
C ARG A 211 -3.23 15.50 10.56
N VAL A 212 -3.60 14.99 9.39
CA VAL A 212 -2.62 14.72 8.32
C VAL A 212 -1.97 16.04 7.94
N PRO A 213 -0.62 16.14 7.92
CA PRO A 213 0.05 17.37 7.51
C PRO A 213 -0.28 17.67 6.04
N LYS A 214 -0.39 18.95 5.71
CA LYS A 214 -0.38 19.32 4.30
C LYS A 214 0.95 18.86 3.69
N PRO A 215 0.96 18.28 2.49
CA PRO A 215 2.19 17.96 1.79
C PRO A 215 2.91 19.26 1.39
N TYR A 216 3.76 19.76 2.29
CA TYR A 216 4.57 20.94 2.01
C TYR A 216 5.55 20.68 0.89
N GLU A 217 5.91 21.71 0.16
CA GLU A 217 6.93 21.62 -0.87
C GLU A 217 8.33 21.47 -0.27
N LYS A 218 9.18 20.71 -0.97
CA LYS A 218 10.59 20.52 -0.66
C LYS A 218 10.86 20.05 0.77
N PRO A 219 10.28 18.92 1.22
CA PRO A 219 10.67 18.32 2.48
C PRO A 219 12.10 17.77 2.37
N TYR A 220 12.98 18.22 3.25
CA TYR A 220 14.35 17.74 3.36
C TYR A 220 14.67 17.41 4.81
N ILE A 221 15.41 16.32 5.03
CA ILE A 221 16.14 16.11 6.26
C ILE A 221 17.52 16.76 6.13
N VAL A 222 17.93 17.52 7.14
CA VAL A 222 19.20 18.28 7.15
C VAL A 222 20.01 17.89 8.39
N PHE A 223 21.32 17.65 8.23
CA PHE A 223 22.21 17.26 9.30
C PHE A 223 23.67 17.67 9.03
N ASP A 224 24.50 17.60 10.06
CA ASP A 224 25.91 17.93 9.98
C ASP A 224 26.81 16.69 9.87
N LYS A 225 28.12 16.93 9.80
CA LYS A 225 29.15 15.88 9.76
C LYS A 225 29.08 14.92 10.95
N ALA A 226 28.85 15.43 12.16
CA ALA A 226 28.81 14.59 13.36
C ALA A 226 27.62 13.60 13.28
N GLN A 227 26.50 14.03 12.72
CA GLN A 227 25.33 13.17 12.50
C GLN A 227 25.58 12.17 11.38
N TYR A 228 26.22 12.58 10.28
CA TYR A 228 26.64 11.67 9.21
C TYR A 228 27.50 10.52 9.78
N GLU A 229 28.50 10.85 10.60
CA GLU A 229 29.35 9.84 11.24
C GLU A 229 28.54 8.91 12.18
N ASP A 230 27.56 9.42 12.90
CA ASP A 230 26.70 8.62 13.78
C ASP A 230 25.78 7.66 12.99
N ILE A 231 25.25 8.11 11.86
CA ILE A 231 24.46 7.26 10.95
C ILE A 231 25.32 6.08 10.46
N HIS A 232 26.58 6.33 10.11
CA HIS A 232 27.50 5.32 9.56
C HIS A 232 28.13 4.40 10.61
N LYS A 233 28.00 4.70 11.91
CA LYS A 233 28.41 3.76 12.98
C LYS A 233 27.48 2.57 13.11
N GLY A 234 26.25 2.69 12.62
CA GLY A 234 25.22 1.66 12.67
C GLY A 234 24.96 0.97 11.35
N LYS A 235 24.03 0.05 11.35
CA LYS A 235 23.51 -0.52 10.10
C LYS A 235 22.61 0.53 9.43
N ILE A 236 22.93 0.89 8.20
CA ILE A 236 22.07 1.72 7.36
C ILE A 236 21.01 0.81 6.72
N PRO A 237 19.71 0.98 7.02
CA PRO A 237 18.67 0.10 6.52
C PRO A 237 18.21 0.43 5.08
N TYR A 238 18.88 1.37 4.42
CA TYR A 238 18.57 1.85 3.09
C TYR A 238 19.85 1.86 2.23
N ASP A 239 19.94 0.97 1.26
CA ASP A 239 21.17 0.72 0.49
C ASP A 239 21.63 1.93 -0.33
N GLU A 240 20.68 2.77 -0.80
CA GLU A 240 20.96 3.96 -1.61
C GLU A 240 21.15 5.25 -0.79
N PHE A 241 21.35 5.14 0.53
CA PHE A 241 21.41 6.30 1.42
C PHE A 241 22.44 7.34 0.99
N ASP A 242 23.67 6.88 0.73
CA ASP A 242 24.78 7.77 0.36
C ASP A 242 24.60 8.39 -1.03
N GLU A 243 23.91 7.71 -1.94
CA GLU A 243 23.61 8.22 -3.28
C GLU A 243 22.60 9.39 -3.27
N LYS A 244 21.80 9.49 -2.21
CA LYS A 244 20.79 10.55 -2.04
C LYS A 244 21.33 11.78 -1.31
N LEU A 245 22.57 11.74 -0.80
CA LEU A 245 23.15 12.84 -0.06
C LEU A 245 23.46 14.06 -0.95
N ILE A 246 23.04 15.22 -0.51
CA ILE A 246 23.45 16.52 -1.04
C ILE A 246 24.36 17.15 0.00
N GLU A 247 25.65 17.27 -0.32
CA GLU A 247 26.68 17.79 0.58
C GLU A 247 27.03 19.24 0.26
N ALA A 248 27.36 20.03 1.29
CA ALA A 248 27.84 21.40 1.16
C ALA A 248 28.75 21.79 2.33
N ASP A 249 29.70 22.70 2.10
CA ASP A 249 30.63 23.17 3.12
C ASP A 249 29.99 24.14 4.12
N SER A 250 28.84 24.74 3.78
CA SER A 250 28.12 25.67 4.65
C SER A 250 26.61 25.49 4.54
N ILE A 251 25.88 25.93 5.57
CA ILE A 251 24.39 25.95 5.58
C ILE A 251 23.86 26.83 4.45
N GLU A 252 24.52 27.94 4.15
CA GLU A 252 24.12 28.82 3.05
C GLU A 252 24.25 28.13 1.68
N GLU A 253 25.35 27.43 1.45
CA GLU A 253 25.56 26.65 0.24
C GLU A 253 24.56 25.50 0.13
N LEU A 254 24.31 24.78 1.25
CA LEU A 254 23.34 23.71 1.29
C LEU A 254 21.94 24.22 0.91
N ALA A 255 21.50 25.33 1.51
CA ALA A 255 20.20 25.94 1.20
C ALA A 255 20.08 26.30 -0.29
N LYS A 256 21.16 26.82 -0.91
CA LYS A 256 21.19 27.11 -2.38
C LYS A 256 21.09 25.82 -3.19
N LYS A 257 21.82 24.77 -2.84
CA LYS A 257 21.80 23.47 -3.55
C LYS A 257 20.43 22.81 -3.52
N ILE A 258 19.74 22.86 -2.37
CA ILE A 258 18.39 22.26 -2.24
C ILE A 258 17.25 23.24 -2.57
N ASN A 259 17.60 24.50 -2.93
CA ASN A 259 16.66 25.54 -3.33
C ASN A 259 15.56 25.80 -2.29
N VAL A 260 15.96 26.01 -1.02
CA VAL A 260 15.11 26.48 0.08
C VAL A 260 15.50 27.89 0.51
N ASP A 261 14.69 28.53 1.36
CA ASP A 261 15.01 29.86 1.87
C ASP A 261 16.30 29.85 2.73
N ILE A 262 17.28 30.67 2.35
CA ILE A 262 18.61 30.67 2.95
C ILE A 262 18.55 31.22 4.37
N ASP A 263 17.87 32.36 4.55
CA ASP A 263 17.79 33.01 5.84
C ASP A 263 16.94 32.20 6.81
N GLY A 264 15.87 31.57 6.31
CA GLY A 264 15.04 30.63 7.06
C GLY A 264 15.86 29.46 7.60
N LEU A 265 16.66 28.79 6.75
CA LEU A 265 17.48 27.65 7.19
C LEU A 265 18.58 28.09 8.19
N LYS A 266 19.26 29.20 7.94
CA LYS A 266 20.29 29.76 8.87
C LYS A 266 19.68 30.06 10.24
N GLU A 267 18.53 30.71 10.27
CA GLU A 267 17.83 31.02 11.52
C GLU A 267 17.32 29.74 12.21
N GLN A 268 16.84 28.75 11.45
CA GLN A 268 16.40 27.48 12.03
C GLN A 268 17.54 26.73 12.71
N VAL A 269 18.74 26.67 12.10
CA VAL A 269 19.95 26.09 12.74
C VAL A 269 20.28 26.81 14.03
N LYS A 270 20.22 28.14 14.05
CA LYS A 270 20.46 28.95 15.27
C LYS A 270 19.47 28.63 16.38
N ILE A 271 18.17 28.56 16.05
CA ILE A 271 17.12 28.23 17.03
C ILE A 271 17.34 26.82 17.57
N PHE A 272 17.63 25.86 16.69
CA PHE A 272 17.88 24.46 17.07
C PHE A 272 19.12 24.32 17.96
N ASN A 273 20.23 25.01 17.63
CA ASN A 273 21.44 25.01 18.45
C ASN A 273 21.18 25.58 19.84
N LYS A 274 20.43 26.67 19.92
CA LYS A 274 20.02 27.26 21.20
C LYS A 274 19.10 26.31 22.00
N ALA A 275 18.24 25.57 21.34
CA ALA A 275 17.42 24.55 21.99
C ALA A 275 18.28 23.42 22.57
N ALA A 276 19.28 22.95 21.81
CA ALA A 276 20.22 21.94 22.26
C ALA A 276 21.07 22.41 23.46
N GLU A 277 21.59 23.64 23.42
CA GLU A 277 22.38 24.27 24.51
C GLU A 277 21.55 24.43 25.78
N ASN A 278 20.30 24.85 25.66
CA ASN A 278 19.40 25.09 26.80
C ASN A 278 18.64 23.83 27.26
N GLY A 279 18.77 22.72 26.55
CA GLY A 279 18.02 21.49 26.84
C GLY A 279 16.50 21.66 26.74
N LYS A 280 16.02 22.53 25.81
CA LYS A 280 14.59 22.79 25.65
C LYS A 280 14.28 23.28 24.25
N ASP A 281 13.54 22.50 23.48
CA ASP A 281 12.95 22.93 22.21
C ASP A 281 11.63 23.69 22.48
N ILE A 282 11.64 24.99 22.17
CA ILE A 282 10.47 25.87 22.37
C ILE A 282 9.55 25.89 21.15
N GLN A 283 9.98 25.33 20.01
CA GLN A 283 9.17 25.32 18.78
C GLN A 283 8.17 24.15 18.77
N PHE A 284 8.68 22.94 19.05
CA PHE A 284 7.89 21.71 18.89
C PHE A 284 7.98 20.77 20.09
N ASN A 285 8.69 21.18 21.15
CA ASN A 285 8.85 20.41 22.39
C ASN A 285 9.55 19.05 22.20
N ARG A 286 10.45 18.95 21.20
CA ARG A 286 11.27 17.77 20.94
C ARG A 286 12.04 17.36 22.19
N ASP A 287 12.13 16.03 22.43
CA ASP A 287 12.82 15.47 23.60
C ASP A 287 14.24 16.05 23.74
N PRO A 288 14.57 16.73 24.85
CA PRO A 288 15.90 17.30 25.06
C PRO A 288 17.06 16.32 24.92
N LYS A 289 16.83 15.05 25.24
CA LYS A 289 17.84 13.99 25.10
C LYS A 289 18.18 13.66 23.66
N SER A 290 17.31 14.03 22.73
CA SER A 290 17.50 13.84 21.30
C SER A 290 18.19 15.01 20.61
N LEU A 291 18.46 16.12 21.34
CA LEU A 291 19.03 17.33 20.78
C LEU A 291 20.56 17.31 20.85
N ARG A 292 21.23 17.67 19.77
CA ARG A 292 22.63 18.01 19.68
C ARG A 292 22.79 19.24 18.78
N ALA A 293 23.54 20.24 19.20
CA ALA A 293 23.80 21.40 18.36
C ALA A 293 24.55 21.00 17.07
N PHE A 294 24.22 21.65 15.98
CA PHE A 294 24.98 21.54 14.74
C PHE A 294 26.39 22.08 14.97
N SER A 295 27.36 21.33 14.49
CA SER A 295 28.79 21.69 14.50
C SER A 295 29.22 22.30 13.16
N ASP A 296 30.50 22.28 12.87
CA ASP A 296 31.08 22.68 11.60
C ASP A 296 30.71 21.67 10.47
N GLY A 297 30.75 22.16 9.23
CA GLY A 297 30.51 21.34 8.05
C GLY A 297 31.52 20.21 7.80
N PRO A 298 31.31 19.40 6.79
CA PRO A 298 30.25 19.54 5.81
C PRO A 298 28.85 19.26 6.37
N PHE A 299 27.86 19.85 5.70
CA PHE A 299 26.45 19.69 5.99
C PHE A 299 25.78 18.87 4.89
N TYR A 300 24.76 18.13 5.23
CA TYR A 300 24.08 17.20 4.34
C TYR A 300 22.59 17.44 4.33
N ALA A 301 21.98 17.15 3.17
CA ALA A 301 20.52 17.06 3.06
C ALA A 301 20.13 15.84 2.24
N ILE A 302 18.96 15.28 2.54
CA ILE A 302 18.31 14.26 1.72
C ILE A 302 16.89 14.72 1.42
N LYS A 303 16.49 14.62 0.17
CA LYS A 303 15.11 14.91 -0.23
C LYS A 303 14.18 13.83 0.28
N MET A 304 13.13 14.26 0.95
CA MET A 304 12.08 13.40 1.47
C MET A 304 10.82 13.52 0.61
N ALA A 305 9.88 12.60 0.82
CA ALA A 305 8.56 12.62 0.23
C ALA A 305 7.52 12.21 1.28
N TYR A 306 6.33 12.79 1.18
CA TYR A 306 5.19 12.31 1.95
C TYR A 306 4.73 10.98 1.38
N ASN A 307 4.71 9.96 2.22
CA ASN A 307 4.21 8.66 1.81
C ASN A 307 2.71 8.53 2.07
N VAL A 308 2.11 7.54 1.45
CA VAL A 308 0.72 7.15 1.67
C VAL A 308 0.64 5.65 1.83
N LEU A 309 0.03 5.23 2.95
CA LEU A 309 -0.27 3.83 3.21
C LEU A 309 -1.59 3.45 2.51
N ASN A 310 -2.62 4.27 2.74
CA ASN A 310 -3.94 4.14 2.15
C ASN A 310 -4.72 5.46 2.22
N THR A 311 -5.71 5.60 1.35
CA THR A 311 -6.71 6.67 1.44
C THR A 311 -7.92 6.21 2.26
N GLN A 312 -8.72 7.15 2.80
CA GLN A 312 -9.92 6.82 3.58
C GLN A 312 -11.21 7.12 2.81
N GLY A 313 -11.09 7.87 1.70
CA GLY A 313 -12.23 8.31 0.93
C GLY A 313 -12.87 7.23 0.06
N GLY A 314 -14.15 7.43 -0.24
CA GLY A 314 -14.93 6.58 -1.12
C GLY A 314 -16.42 6.65 -0.81
N PRO A 315 -17.23 5.72 -1.32
CA PRO A 315 -18.67 5.71 -1.09
C PRO A 315 -18.97 5.44 0.38
N GLU A 316 -19.91 6.22 0.94
CA GLU A 316 -20.44 5.99 2.27
C GLU A 316 -21.24 4.68 2.32
N LYS A 317 -21.08 3.94 3.41
CA LYS A 317 -21.80 2.70 3.66
C LYS A 317 -22.43 2.67 5.05
N ASP A 318 -23.51 1.95 5.19
CA ASP A 318 -24.19 1.75 6.46
C ASP A 318 -23.62 0.54 7.26
N VAL A 319 -24.26 0.24 8.39
CA VAL A 319 -23.86 -0.90 9.25
C VAL A 319 -24.08 -2.27 8.61
N LYS A 320 -24.80 -2.34 7.49
CA LYS A 320 -25.01 -3.55 6.70
C LYS A 320 -24.07 -3.63 5.49
N ALA A 321 -23.11 -2.70 5.41
CA ALA A 321 -22.23 -2.53 4.27
C ALA A 321 -22.94 -2.13 2.96
N GLU A 322 -24.18 -1.68 3.02
CA GLU A 322 -24.93 -1.15 1.88
C GLU A 322 -24.37 0.23 1.52
N ILE A 323 -24.02 0.46 0.25
CA ILE A 323 -23.58 1.78 -0.22
C ILE A 323 -24.77 2.71 -0.33
N LEU A 324 -24.64 3.91 0.21
CA LEU A 324 -25.71 4.91 0.29
C LEU A 324 -25.67 5.89 -0.89
N ASP A 325 -26.84 6.30 -1.35
CA ASP A 325 -27.00 7.40 -2.31
C ASP A 325 -26.93 8.78 -1.60
N THR A 326 -27.03 9.85 -2.37
CA THR A 326 -26.99 11.23 -1.85
C THR A 326 -28.20 11.62 -0.98
N ASN A 327 -29.23 10.78 -0.92
CA ASN A 327 -30.39 10.90 -0.04
C ASN A 327 -30.28 9.99 1.20
N GLU A 328 -29.12 9.40 1.42
CA GLU A 328 -28.86 8.46 2.53
C GLU A 328 -29.72 7.17 2.47
N GLN A 329 -30.13 6.80 1.25
CA GLN A 329 -30.83 5.54 1.02
C GLN A 329 -29.88 4.51 0.41
N PRO A 330 -29.96 3.23 0.80
CA PRO A 330 -29.17 2.17 0.17
C PRO A 330 -29.41 2.10 -1.33
N ILE A 331 -28.33 2.04 -2.11
CA ILE A 331 -28.40 1.70 -3.53
C ILE A 331 -28.62 0.18 -3.61
N PRO A 332 -29.76 -0.26 -4.16
CA PRO A 332 -30.14 -1.67 -4.08
C PRO A 332 -29.10 -2.61 -4.73
N HIS A 333 -28.75 -3.69 -4.05
CA HIS A 333 -27.79 -4.71 -4.47
C HIS A 333 -26.33 -4.22 -4.62
N LEU A 334 -25.97 -3.10 -3.96
CA LEU A 334 -24.61 -2.57 -3.96
C LEU A 334 -24.04 -2.51 -2.55
N TYR A 335 -22.90 -3.13 -2.34
CA TYR A 335 -22.21 -3.22 -1.05
C TYR A 335 -20.75 -2.74 -1.19
N GLY A 336 -20.16 -2.32 -0.07
CA GLY A 336 -18.77 -1.89 -0.03
C GLY A 336 -18.03 -2.34 1.22
N ALA A 337 -16.74 -2.65 1.09
CA ALA A 337 -15.89 -3.00 2.22
C ALA A 337 -14.44 -2.61 1.97
N GLY A 338 -13.70 -2.46 3.04
CA GLY A 338 -12.28 -2.16 3.02
C GLY A 338 -11.98 -0.68 2.81
N GLU A 339 -10.80 -0.40 2.30
CA GLU A 339 -10.29 0.95 2.07
C GLU A 339 -11.20 1.80 1.18
N LEU A 340 -12.02 1.19 0.35
CA LEU A 340 -13.05 1.87 -0.42
C LEU A 340 -14.10 2.49 0.51
N GLY A 341 -13.96 3.77 0.83
CA GLY A 341 -14.82 4.46 1.77
C GLY A 341 -14.65 3.94 3.21
N GLY A 342 -13.44 3.97 3.72
CA GLY A 342 -13.09 3.54 5.06
C GLY A 342 -13.88 4.28 6.15
N ILE A 343 -14.11 3.63 7.29
CA ILE A 343 -14.89 4.21 8.41
C ILE A 343 -14.12 5.25 9.23
N CYS A 344 -12.81 5.36 9.03
CA CYS A 344 -11.96 6.30 9.77
C CYS A 344 -12.01 7.69 9.14
N ALA A 345 -12.58 8.67 9.88
CA ALA A 345 -12.76 10.03 9.38
C ALA A 345 -11.51 10.91 9.54
N ASN A 346 -10.81 10.83 10.68
CA ASN A 346 -9.73 11.76 11.00
C ASN A 346 -8.61 11.08 11.79
N GLN A 347 -8.90 10.51 12.93
CA GLN A 347 -7.91 9.85 13.76
C GLN A 347 -8.00 8.34 13.56
N TYR A 348 -6.93 7.77 13.08
CA TYR A 348 -6.83 6.36 12.77
C TYR A 348 -6.01 5.63 13.84
N GLN A 349 -6.58 4.61 14.42
CA GLN A 349 -5.86 3.68 15.28
C GLN A 349 -5.37 2.51 14.43
N GLY A 350 -4.08 2.24 14.43
CA GLY A 350 -3.46 1.20 13.64
C GLY A 350 -4.17 -0.16 13.73
N GLY A 351 -4.26 -0.85 12.60
CA GLY A 351 -5.01 -2.10 12.45
C GLY A 351 -6.52 -1.91 12.17
N GLY A 352 -7.07 -0.70 12.34
CA GLY A 352 -8.49 -0.40 12.11
C GLY A 352 -8.94 -0.72 10.69
N ASN A 353 -8.15 -0.35 9.68
CA ASN A 353 -8.47 -0.62 8.28
C ASN A 353 -8.51 -2.12 7.95
N LEU A 354 -7.55 -2.91 8.46
CA LEU A 354 -7.58 -4.37 8.26
C LEU A 354 -8.74 -5.03 9.00
N ALA A 355 -9.09 -4.54 10.21
CA ALA A 355 -10.26 -4.99 10.94
C ALA A 355 -11.55 -4.67 10.16
N GLU A 356 -11.64 -3.48 9.59
CA GLU A 356 -12.75 -3.05 8.74
C GLU A 356 -12.90 -3.96 7.52
N CYS A 357 -11.80 -4.25 6.80
CA CYS A 357 -11.82 -5.20 5.67
C CYS A 357 -12.43 -6.55 6.05
N LEU A 358 -12.07 -7.09 7.21
CA LEU A 358 -12.58 -8.40 7.67
C LEU A 358 -14.03 -8.33 8.12
N ILE A 359 -14.39 -7.28 8.86
CA ILE A 359 -15.74 -7.10 9.44
C ILE A 359 -16.75 -6.78 8.34
N PHE A 360 -16.50 -5.72 7.57
CA PHE A 360 -17.42 -5.29 6.53
C PHE A 360 -17.42 -6.21 5.31
N GLY A 361 -16.30 -6.86 5.00
CA GLY A 361 -16.26 -7.91 3.99
C GLY A 361 -17.17 -9.09 4.33
N LYS A 362 -17.17 -9.53 5.62
CA LYS A 362 -18.10 -10.54 6.12
C LYS A 362 -19.54 -10.09 6.05
N ILE A 363 -19.84 -8.87 6.57
CA ILE A 363 -21.19 -8.31 6.58
C ILE A 363 -21.73 -8.18 5.15
N ALA A 364 -20.96 -7.61 4.22
CA ALA A 364 -21.35 -7.45 2.82
C ALA A 364 -21.66 -8.80 2.16
N GLY A 365 -20.83 -9.83 2.42
CA GLY A 365 -21.07 -11.17 1.91
C GLY A 365 -22.36 -11.79 2.46
N GLU A 366 -22.63 -11.66 3.77
CA GLU A 366 -23.84 -12.15 4.42
C GLU A 366 -25.10 -11.43 3.92
N GLN A 367 -25.04 -10.08 3.80
CA GLN A 367 -26.15 -9.29 3.30
C GLN A 367 -26.46 -9.63 1.84
N ALA A 368 -25.46 -9.66 0.96
CA ALA A 368 -25.67 -10.04 -0.43
C ALA A 368 -26.24 -11.45 -0.56
N ALA A 369 -25.77 -12.41 0.24
CA ALA A 369 -26.28 -13.79 0.20
C ALA A 369 -27.75 -13.90 0.68
N SER A 370 -28.19 -13.03 1.59
CA SER A 370 -29.53 -13.05 2.18
C SER A 370 -30.61 -12.36 1.35
N VAL A 371 -30.26 -11.70 0.24
CA VAL A 371 -31.24 -11.06 -0.64
C VAL A 371 -32.18 -12.10 -1.25
N ASP A 372 -33.48 -11.91 -1.07
CA ASP A 372 -34.51 -12.84 -1.56
C ASP A 372 -34.92 -12.55 -3.01
N ASP A 373 -34.90 -11.28 -3.44
CA ASP A 373 -35.21 -10.87 -4.80
C ASP A 373 -33.96 -10.93 -5.69
N GLU A 374 -33.80 -12.04 -6.38
CA GLU A 374 -32.74 -12.18 -7.38
C GLU A 374 -32.95 -11.21 -8.56
N VAL A 375 -31.87 -10.59 -8.99
CA VAL A 375 -31.86 -9.72 -10.17
C VAL A 375 -32.21 -10.53 -11.40
N SER A 376 -33.29 -10.15 -12.13
CA SER A 376 -33.67 -10.79 -13.36
C SER A 376 -32.84 -10.29 -14.55
N GLU A 377 -32.65 -11.13 -15.54
CA GLU A 377 -32.00 -10.79 -16.82
C GLU A 377 -32.83 -9.84 -17.72
N ALA A 378 -34.03 -9.41 -17.28
CA ALA A 378 -34.96 -8.63 -18.08
C ALA A 378 -34.46 -7.20 -18.35
N ALA A 379 -34.72 -6.78 -19.56
CA ALA A 379 -34.25 -5.64 -20.32
C ALA A 379 -34.32 -4.27 -19.66
N SER A 380 -33.50 -3.34 -20.18
CA SER A 380 -33.23 -1.93 -19.89
C SER A 380 -32.03 -1.67 -18.98
N ASP A 381 -30.91 -2.32 -19.28
CA ASP A 381 -29.67 -2.03 -18.59
C ASP A 381 -28.92 -0.87 -19.27
N GLN A 382 -28.24 -0.07 -18.48
CA GLN A 382 -27.47 1.08 -18.95
C GLN A 382 -26.36 0.67 -19.94
N TYR A 383 -25.88 -0.59 -19.85
CA TYR A 383 -24.84 -1.17 -20.70
C TYR A 383 -25.33 -2.49 -21.26
N ASN A 384 -25.92 -2.48 -22.47
CA ASN A 384 -26.72 -3.59 -23.03
C ASN A 384 -25.96 -4.73 -23.71
N ASP A 385 -24.64 -4.78 -23.63
CA ASP A 385 -23.88 -5.84 -24.29
C ASP A 385 -23.53 -6.97 -23.33
N ILE A 386 -24.46 -7.86 -23.06
CA ILE A 386 -24.16 -9.08 -22.28
C ILE A 386 -23.59 -10.11 -23.26
N ASN A 387 -22.29 -10.38 -23.14
CA ASN A 387 -21.65 -11.50 -23.80
C ASN A 387 -21.60 -12.69 -22.84
N GLU A 388 -21.62 -13.90 -23.39
CA GLU A 388 -21.55 -15.13 -22.62
C GLU A 388 -20.32 -15.15 -21.69
N LEU A 389 -20.49 -15.74 -20.51
CA LEU A 389 -19.42 -16.00 -19.56
C LEU A 389 -18.28 -16.77 -20.25
N VAL A 390 -17.14 -16.12 -20.41
CA VAL A 390 -15.94 -16.81 -20.88
C VAL A 390 -15.33 -17.52 -19.68
N ASP A 391 -15.23 -18.85 -19.75
CA ASP A 391 -14.52 -19.67 -18.76
C ASP A 391 -13.02 -19.33 -18.79
N GLY A 392 -12.59 -18.44 -17.87
CA GLY A 392 -11.26 -17.81 -17.84
C GLY A 392 -10.11 -18.69 -17.35
N ASN A 393 -10.33 -19.98 -17.08
CA ASN A 393 -9.34 -20.84 -16.42
C ASN A 393 -8.77 -21.98 -17.27
N LYS A 394 -9.02 -22.01 -18.58
CA LYS A 394 -8.32 -22.97 -19.43
C LYS A 394 -6.90 -22.47 -19.69
N ILE A 395 -5.92 -23.13 -19.04
CA ILE A 395 -4.55 -23.14 -19.51
C ILE A 395 -4.61 -23.82 -20.87
N ASP A 396 -4.41 -23.07 -21.96
CA ASP A 396 -4.23 -23.66 -23.28
C ASP A 396 -3.16 -24.73 -23.18
N ASP A 397 -3.36 -25.87 -23.84
CA ASP A 397 -2.41 -26.97 -23.85
C ASP A 397 -1.04 -26.47 -24.34
N ILE A 398 -0.15 -26.21 -23.37
CA ILE A 398 1.20 -25.73 -23.68
C ILE A 398 1.94 -26.88 -24.35
N LYS A 399 2.15 -26.77 -25.65
CA LYS A 399 2.93 -27.75 -26.40
C LYS A 399 4.38 -27.73 -25.95
N LEU A 400 4.87 -28.87 -25.48
CA LEU A 400 6.25 -29.07 -25.05
C LEU A 400 7.06 -29.81 -26.11
N ALA A 401 8.29 -29.38 -26.30
CA ALA A 401 9.27 -30.16 -27.03
C ALA A 401 9.84 -31.29 -26.13
N GLU A 402 10.49 -32.31 -26.71
CA GLU A 402 11.03 -33.45 -25.97
C GLU A 402 12.00 -33.07 -24.82
N ASN A 403 12.67 -31.92 -24.96
CA ASN A 403 13.62 -31.42 -23.97
C ASN A 403 13.04 -30.31 -23.06
N GLN A 404 11.71 -30.22 -22.94
CA GLN A 404 11.02 -29.23 -22.14
C GLN A 404 10.13 -29.88 -21.10
N THR A 405 10.09 -29.30 -19.91
CA THR A 405 9.21 -29.69 -18.81
C THR A 405 8.48 -28.48 -18.24
N LEU A 406 7.28 -28.70 -17.74
CA LEU A 406 6.53 -27.68 -16.98
C LEU A 406 6.65 -27.92 -15.48
N GLY A 407 6.77 -26.86 -14.75
CA GLY A 407 6.63 -26.86 -13.30
C GLY A 407 5.85 -25.66 -12.83
N SER A 408 5.16 -25.81 -11.72
CA SER A 408 4.38 -24.74 -11.14
C SER A 408 4.63 -24.56 -9.65
N SER A 409 4.35 -23.37 -9.13
CA SER A 409 4.37 -23.04 -7.70
C SER A 409 3.28 -22.06 -7.38
N ASP A 410 2.66 -22.21 -6.21
CA ASP A 410 1.68 -21.29 -5.64
C ASP A 410 2.30 -20.41 -4.53
N ALA A 411 3.64 -20.40 -4.40
CA ALA A 411 4.35 -19.66 -3.36
C ALA A 411 4.43 -18.14 -3.63
N GLY A 412 4.03 -17.68 -4.81
CA GLY A 412 3.97 -16.28 -5.19
C GLY A 412 2.80 -15.53 -4.55
N ILE A 413 2.84 -14.20 -4.64
CA ILE A 413 1.74 -13.34 -4.18
C ILE A 413 0.59 -13.40 -5.18
N GLY A 414 0.88 -13.41 -6.48
CA GLY A 414 -0.11 -13.47 -7.57
C GLY A 414 -0.76 -14.84 -7.78
N GLY A 415 -0.35 -15.88 -7.06
CA GLY A 415 -0.92 -17.20 -7.19
C GLY A 415 -0.09 -18.17 -8.00
N LYS A 416 -0.76 -18.97 -8.83
CA LYS A 416 -0.10 -20.00 -9.61
C LYS A 416 0.85 -19.38 -10.64
N LEU A 417 2.14 -19.66 -10.49
CA LEU A 417 3.19 -19.33 -11.44
C LEU A 417 3.62 -20.63 -12.14
N VAL A 418 3.67 -20.62 -13.46
CA VAL A 418 4.08 -21.77 -14.27
C VAL A 418 5.31 -21.42 -15.10
N VAL A 419 6.29 -22.30 -15.08
CA VAL A 419 7.50 -22.15 -15.89
C VAL A 419 7.64 -23.30 -16.88
N ARG A 420 8.19 -22.99 -18.04
CA ARG A 420 8.70 -23.96 -18.99
C ARG A 420 10.23 -23.98 -18.89
N VAL A 421 10.78 -25.13 -18.55
CA VAL A 421 12.22 -25.33 -18.44
C VAL A 421 12.71 -26.13 -19.64
N THR A 422 13.70 -25.61 -20.35
CA THR A 422 14.38 -26.30 -21.45
C THR A 422 15.71 -26.84 -20.96
N HIS A 423 15.95 -28.11 -21.14
CA HIS A 423 17.19 -28.75 -20.73
C HIS A 423 17.95 -29.36 -21.94
N ALA A 424 19.26 -29.37 -21.87
CA ALA A 424 20.11 -30.10 -22.80
C ALA A 424 21.42 -30.50 -22.11
N ASN A 425 21.84 -31.74 -22.32
CA ASN A 425 23.08 -32.28 -21.77
C ASN A 425 23.23 -32.09 -20.24
N GLY A 426 22.14 -32.29 -19.49
CA GLY A 426 22.12 -32.17 -18.04
C GLY A 426 22.22 -30.72 -17.53
N LYS A 427 22.00 -29.73 -18.41
CA LYS A 427 22.01 -28.29 -18.05
C LYS A 427 20.70 -27.63 -18.36
N ILE A 428 20.33 -26.66 -17.53
CA ILE A 428 19.20 -25.74 -17.77
C ILE A 428 19.64 -24.75 -18.84
N GLN A 429 18.98 -24.79 -19.99
CA GLN A 429 19.27 -23.91 -21.11
C GLN A 429 18.42 -22.68 -21.14
N ASN A 430 17.16 -22.81 -20.70
CA ASN A 430 16.21 -21.71 -20.62
C ASN A 430 15.18 -21.97 -19.53
N VAL A 431 14.72 -20.90 -18.90
CA VAL A 431 13.57 -20.86 -17.99
C VAL A 431 12.66 -19.74 -18.47
N GLU A 432 11.49 -20.10 -18.93
CA GLU A 432 10.47 -19.18 -19.43
C GLU A 432 9.27 -19.17 -18.49
N ILE A 433 8.83 -18.00 -18.10
CA ILE A 433 7.57 -17.83 -17.34
C ILE A 433 6.43 -17.91 -18.36
N VAL A 434 5.64 -18.96 -18.32
CA VAL A 434 4.54 -19.18 -19.27
C VAL A 434 3.19 -18.78 -18.71
N GLN A 435 3.08 -18.67 -17.37
CA GLN A 435 1.94 -18.11 -16.68
C GLN A 435 2.39 -17.49 -15.37
N ASN A 436 1.94 -16.28 -15.09
CA ASN A 436 2.06 -15.65 -13.77
C ASN A 436 0.99 -14.58 -13.60
N HIS A 437 0.71 -14.24 -12.34
CA HIS A 437 -0.14 -13.13 -11.92
C HIS A 437 0.57 -12.35 -10.81
N GLU A 438 1.89 -12.30 -10.89
CA GLU A 438 2.72 -11.48 -9.99
C GLU A 438 2.56 -10.00 -10.34
N SER A 439 2.82 -9.12 -9.37
CA SER A 439 2.69 -7.69 -9.59
C SER A 439 3.70 -7.17 -10.62
N GLU A 440 3.26 -6.28 -11.49
CA GLU A 440 4.13 -5.64 -12.51
C GLU A 440 5.19 -4.72 -11.90
N ASP A 441 4.99 -4.28 -10.66
CA ASP A 441 5.92 -3.41 -9.95
C ASP A 441 6.98 -4.19 -9.15
N ILE A 442 6.54 -5.05 -8.21
CA ILE A 442 7.43 -5.79 -7.31
C ILE A 442 7.91 -7.08 -7.97
N GLY A 443 6.99 -7.81 -8.60
CA GLY A 443 7.25 -9.11 -9.21
C GLY A 443 8.12 -9.02 -10.46
N LYS A 444 7.96 -7.98 -11.27
CA LYS A 444 8.59 -7.83 -12.59
C LYS A 444 10.10 -8.07 -12.58
N LYS A 445 10.81 -7.43 -11.68
CA LYS A 445 12.27 -7.60 -11.58
C LYS A 445 12.66 -9.04 -11.28
N ALA A 446 11.90 -9.74 -10.43
CA ALA A 446 12.15 -11.15 -10.15
C ALA A 446 11.80 -12.06 -11.34
N LEU A 447 10.69 -11.75 -12.05
CA LEU A 447 10.29 -12.49 -13.26
C LEU A 447 11.36 -12.41 -14.37
N GLU A 448 12.06 -11.29 -14.49
CA GLU A 448 13.13 -11.08 -15.48
C GLU A 448 14.48 -11.66 -15.04
N GLU A 449 14.87 -11.47 -13.79
CA GLU A 449 16.22 -11.78 -13.33
C GLU A 449 16.40 -13.21 -12.78
N ILE A 450 15.43 -13.75 -12.03
CA ILE A 450 15.58 -15.08 -11.42
C ILE A 450 15.74 -16.17 -12.46
N PRO A 451 14.95 -16.21 -13.57
CA PRO A 451 15.20 -17.17 -14.66
C PRO A 451 16.63 -17.12 -15.20
N ARG A 452 17.16 -15.91 -15.45
CA ARG A 452 18.53 -15.71 -15.94
C ARG A 452 19.59 -16.19 -14.94
N ARG A 453 19.39 -15.92 -13.64
CA ARG A 453 20.29 -16.39 -12.57
C ARG A 453 20.31 -17.91 -12.48
N ILE A 454 19.14 -18.56 -12.57
CA ILE A 454 19.02 -20.03 -12.56
C ILE A 454 19.74 -20.66 -13.74
N VAL A 455 19.55 -20.14 -14.95
CA VAL A 455 20.23 -20.61 -16.14
C VAL A 455 21.75 -20.44 -16.00
N LYS A 456 22.21 -19.26 -15.58
CA LYS A 456 23.64 -18.96 -15.40
C LYS A 456 24.28 -19.84 -14.33
N ALA A 457 23.61 -20.09 -13.23
CA ALA A 457 24.09 -20.92 -12.13
C ALA A 457 23.90 -22.42 -12.40
N ASN A 458 23.09 -22.79 -13.38
CA ASN A 458 22.60 -24.16 -13.60
C ASN A 458 22.01 -24.75 -12.30
N SER A 459 21.34 -23.94 -11.48
CA SER A 459 20.84 -24.29 -10.16
C SER A 459 19.67 -23.39 -9.77
N THR A 460 18.73 -23.93 -9.01
CA THR A 460 17.67 -23.15 -8.35
C THR A 460 18.12 -22.47 -7.05
N ASP A 461 19.34 -22.77 -6.59
CA ASP A 461 19.94 -22.13 -5.42
C ASP A 461 20.60 -20.80 -5.82
N VAL A 462 19.78 -19.79 -6.04
CA VAL A 462 20.19 -18.43 -6.40
C VAL A 462 19.56 -17.45 -5.43
N ASP A 463 20.21 -16.29 -5.23
CA ASP A 463 19.72 -15.25 -4.36
C ASP A 463 18.37 -14.68 -4.86
N ALA A 464 17.48 -14.42 -3.94
CA ALA A 464 16.22 -13.75 -4.23
C ALA A 464 16.46 -12.26 -4.56
N ILE A 465 15.51 -11.66 -5.27
CA ILE A 465 15.51 -10.21 -5.52
C ILE A 465 14.97 -9.52 -4.27
N SER A 466 15.72 -8.52 -3.77
CA SER A 466 15.28 -7.68 -2.65
C SER A 466 13.92 -7.02 -2.97
N GLY A 467 13.00 -7.07 -2.03
CA GLY A 467 11.63 -6.60 -2.22
C GLY A 467 10.69 -7.57 -2.98
N ALA A 468 11.22 -8.53 -3.75
CA ALA A 468 10.44 -9.50 -4.53
C ALA A 468 10.70 -10.96 -4.10
N SER A 469 10.89 -11.19 -2.81
CA SER A 469 11.29 -12.50 -2.27
C SER A 469 10.22 -13.60 -2.45
N ALA A 470 8.93 -13.26 -2.44
CA ALA A 470 7.85 -14.21 -2.67
C ALA A 470 7.84 -14.69 -4.13
N THR A 471 7.88 -13.77 -5.09
CA THR A 471 7.99 -14.08 -6.53
C THR A 471 9.26 -14.86 -6.85
N SER A 472 10.39 -14.44 -6.26
CA SER A 472 11.66 -15.17 -6.41
C SER A 472 11.58 -16.62 -5.94
N ARG A 473 10.89 -16.85 -4.82
CA ARG A 473 10.64 -18.19 -4.27
C ARG A 473 9.73 -19.00 -5.20
N ALA A 474 8.64 -18.41 -5.67
CA ALA A 474 7.72 -19.08 -6.59
C ALA A 474 8.41 -19.57 -7.86
N ILE A 475 9.24 -18.73 -8.47
CA ILE A 475 10.01 -19.11 -9.66
C ILE A 475 10.97 -20.26 -9.35
N LYS A 476 11.74 -20.17 -8.27
CA LYS A 476 12.69 -21.19 -7.85
C LYS A 476 12.00 -22.54 -7.58
N GLU A 477 10.85 -22.54 -6.91
CA GLU A 477 10.06 -23.74 -6.65
C GLU A 477 9.44 -24.32 -7.92
N ALA A 478 8.89 -23.47 -8.80
CA ALA A 478 8.34 -23.90 -10.07
C ALA A 478 9.41 -24.58 -10.93
N VAL A 479 10.61 -23.99 -11.04
CA VAL A 479 11.74 -24.62 -11.74
C VAL A 479 12.15 -25.93 -11.07
N LYS A 480 12.24 -25.98 -9.74
CA LYS A 480 12.55 -27.21 -9.01
C LYS A 480 11.52 -28.31 -9.27
N ASN A 481 10.25 -27.96 -9.39
CA ASN A 481 9.18 -28.90 -9.70
C ASN A 481 9.25 -29.35 -11.18
N ALA A 482 9.60 -28.46 -12.11
CA ALA A 482 9.83 -28.81 -13.51
C ALA A 482 11.00 -29.79 -13.70
N LEU A 483 12.05 -29.68 -12.87
CA LEU A 483 13.25 -30.55 -12.94
C LEU A 483 13.05 -31.95 -12.31
N LYS A 484 11.92 -32.17 -11.62
CA LYS A 484 11.54 -33.49 -11.05
C LYS A 484 10.70 -34.33 -12.00
N ASN A 485 10.07 -33.66 -12.98
CA ASN A 485 9.25 -34.28 -14.02
C ASN A 485 10.11 -34.64 -15.25
#